data_9cbedf3e4c835f53296335432f114654
#
_entry.id   9cbedf3e4c835f53296335432f114654
#
_cell.length_a   1.000
_cell.length_b   1.000
_cell.length_c   1.000
_cell.angle_alpha   90.00
_cell.angle_beta   90.00
_cell.angle_gamma   90.00
#
_symmetry.space_group_name_H-M   'P 1'
#
loop_
_entity.id
_entity.type
_entity.pdbx_description
1 polymer ?
#
loop_
_entity_poly.entity_id
_entity_poly.type
_entity_poly.pdbx_seq_one_letter_code
_entity_poly.pdbx_strand_id
1 'polypeptide(L)'
;DLHRVDRRQRQMCIRDRFMTWGESHGEGLGVVVDGCPAGISLCEEDIQKFLNRRKPGQSKYTTPRKEDDRVSILSGVFEGKTTGTPISMVVYNKTQRSADYSEIAGYYRPGHADYTFDEKYGFRDYRGGGRSSGRETIGRVAAGAIAVKILEELGINVCAYSSRIGGINIDYNNFDLKECDNNAFNMPDSNAAMQVEKYADGKLKEQDSMGGIIECVVTGMMAGVGDPVFEKLDANLAKAIMSIGAVKGFEIGDGFAAADSTGSTNNDSFTIKDGRIVKKTNHSGG
;
A
#
# COMPACT_ATOMS: atom_id res chain seq x y z
N ASP A 1 -23.52 -19.66 -4.97
CA ASP A 1 -23.73 -19.35 -6.40
C ASP A 1 -23.16 -17.97 -6.78
N LEU A 2 -21.98 -17.71 -6.25
CA LEU A 2 -21.15 -16.53 -6.59
C LEU A 2 -20.71 -16.49 -8.07
N HIS A 3 -20.81 -17.60 -8.76
CA HIS A 3 -20.48 -17.71 -10.20
C HIS A 3 -21.53 -17.13 -11.15
N ARG A 4 -22.68 -16.75 -10.64
CA ARG A 4 -23.79 -16.21 -11.44
C ARG A 4 -24.06 -14.72 -11.23
N VAL A 5 -23.27 -14.05 -10.43
CA VAL A 5 -23.19 -12.58 -10.41
C VAL A 5 -22.36 -12.17 -11.64
N ASP A 6 -22.97 -12.37 -12.60
CA ASP A 6 -22.92 -12.52 -14.00
C ASP A 6 -22.06 -11.49 -14.75
N ARG A 7 -21.62 -11.88 -15.93
CA ARG A 7 -20.84 -11.11 -16.92
C ARG A 7 -21.27 -9.65 -17.06
N ARG A 8 -22.52 -9.28 -16.78
CA ARG A 8 -22.98 -7.89 -16.77
C ARG A 8 -22.45 -7.09 -15.57
N GLN A 9 -22.37 -7.69 -14.38
CA GLN A 9 -21.66 -7.07 -13.25
C GLN A 9 -20.14 -7.09 -13.48
N ARG A 10 -19.56 -8.12 -14.09
CA ARG A 10 -18.14 -8.11 -14.49
C ARG A 10 -17.82 -6.99 -15.48
N GLN A 11 -18.71 -6.67 -16.42
CA GLN A 11 -18.52 -5.52 -17.31
C GLN A 11 -18.73 -4.16 -16.60
N MET A 12 -19.52 -4.11 -15.53
CA MET A 12 -19.56 -2.95 -14.64
C MET A 12 -18.38 -2.92 -13.68
N CYS A 13 -17.87 -4.07 -13.22
CA CYS A 13 -16.72 -4.24 -12.33
C CYS A 13 -15.37 -3.91 -12.98
N ILE A 14 -15.25 -3.77 -14.29
CA ILE A 14 -14.08 -3.19 -14.97
C ILE A 14 -13.79 -1.75 -14.46
N ARG A 15 -14.65 -1.20 -13.60
CA ARG A 15 -14.52 0.12 -13.00
C ARG A 15 -14.50 0.12 -11.48
N ASP A 16 -14.26 -1.02 -10.85
CA ASP A 16 -14.03 -1.07 -9.41
C ASP A 16 -12.86 -0.17 -9.08
N ARG A 17 -13.14 0.92 -8.42
CA ARG A 17 -12.21 2.01 -8.22
C ARG A 17 -12.33 2.54 -6.82
N PHE A 18 -11.23 3.02 -6.33
CA PHE A 18 -11.30 3.97 -5.25
C PHE A 18 -10.80 5.33 -5.73
N MET A 19 -11.39 6.39 -5.20
CA MET A 19 -10.99 7.76 -5.44
C MET A 19 -10.63 8.40 -4.11
N THR A 20 -9.39 8.87 -3.99
CA THR A 20 -8.95 9.63 -2.81
C THR A 20 -9.14 11.12 -3.03
N TRP A 21 -9.49 11.85 -1.96
CA TRP A 21 -9.69 13.29 -1.96
C TRP A 21 -9.18 13.91 -0.67
N GLY A 22 -9.17 15.24 -0.60
CA GLY A 22 -8.69 16.00 0.54
C GLY A 22 -7.17 16.15 0.58
N GLU A 23 -6.67 16.94 1.53
CA GLU A 23 -5.29 17.37 1.63
C GLU A 23 -4.80 17.36 3.07
N SER A 24 -3.47 17.29 3.23
CA SER A 24 -2.85 17.18 4.56
C SER A 24 -3.12 18.36 5.49
N HIS A 25 -3.42 19.54 4.94
CA HIS A 25 -3.71 20.78 5.66
C HIS A 25 -5.12 21.31 5.37
N GLY A 26 -5.98 20.53 4.69
CA GLY A 26 -7.40 20.75 4.57
C GLY A 26 -8.16 20.24 5.81
N GLU A 27 -9.47 20.23 5.77
CA GLU A 27 -10.33 19.74 6.87
C GLU A 27 -10.15 18.23 7.11
N GLY A 28 -9.90 17.45 6.05
CA GLY A 28 -9.72 16.02 6.14
C GLY A 28 -9.26 15.40 4.83
N LEU A 29 -9.03 14.10 4.88
CA LEU A 29 -8.76 13.25 3.72
C LEU A 29 -9.76 12.12 3.71
N GLY A 30 -10.17 11.71 2.52
CA GLY A 30 -11.12 10.63 2.40
C GLY A 30 -10.91 9.79 1.16
N VAL A 31 -11.75 8.79 1.07
CA VAL A 31 -11.81 7.87 -0.06
C VAL A 31 -13.25 7.44 -0.32
N VAL A 32 -13.57 7.29 -1.58
CA VAL A 32 -14.78 6.60 -2.02
C VAL A 32 -14.36 5.30 -2.70
N VAL A 33 -14.92 4.20 -2.24
CA VAL A 33 -14.72 2.86 -2.83
C VAL A 33 -16.00 2.44 -3.51
N ASP A 34 -15.92 2.11 -4.77
CA ASP A 34 -17.03 1.59 -5.58
C ASP A 34 -16.78 0.14 -5.97
N GLY A 35 -17.84 -0.64 -6.21
CA GLY A 35 -17.76 -2.04 -6.61
C GLY A 35 -17.62 -3.05 -5.46
N CYS A 36 -17.66 -2.61 -4.19
CA CYS A 36 -17.66 -3.54 -3.06
C CYS A 36 -18.96 -4.38 -3.07
N PRO A 37 -18.87 -5.73 -3.02
CA PRO A 37 -20.05 -6.58 -2.94
C PRO A 37 -20.93 -6.26 -1.72
N ALA A 38 -22.24 -6.43 -1.84
CA ALA A 38 -23.16 -6.32 -0.72
C ALA A 38 -23.01 -7.50 0.24
N GLY A 39 -23.25 -7.25 1.55
CA GLY A 39 -23.32 -8.30 2.56
C GLY A 39 -22.00 -8.60 3.28
N ILE A 40 -20.90 -7.95 2.91
CA ILE A 40 -19.61 -8.06 3.62
C ILE A 40 -19.76 -7.38 5.00
N SER A 41 -19.37 -8.06 6.06
CA SER A 41 -19.32 -7.46 7.40
C SER A 41 -18.24 -6.37 7.45
N LEU A 42 -18.62 -5.13 7.80
CA LEU A 42 -17.71 -3.99 7.81
C LEU A 42 -18.11 -2.96 8.88
N CYS A 43 -17.12 -2.56 9.69
CA CYS A 43 -17.24 -1.45 10.63
C CYS A 43 -15.97 -0.60 10.61
N GLU A 44 -16.00 0.55 11.29
CA GLU A 44 -14.84 1.44 11.38
C GLU A 44 -13.61 0.76 12.00
N GLU A 45 -13.81 -0.11 12.97
CA GLU A 45 -12.72 -0.84 13.65
C GLU A 45 -11.94 -1.75 12.71
N ASP A 46 -12.60 -2.32 11.70
CA ASP A 46 -11.95 -3.14 10.67
C ASP A 46 -10.91 -2.33 9.87
N ILE A 47 -11.24 -1.08 9.59
CA ILE A 47 -10.40 -0.15 8.84
C ILE A 47 -9.36 0.47 9.77
N GLN A 48 -9.77 0.83 10.99
CA GLN A 48 -8.93 1.53 11.96
C GLN A 48 -7.68 0.73 12.34
N LYS A 49 -7.75 -0.59 12.40
CA LYS A 49 -6.57 -1.45 12.68
C LYS A 49 -5.45 -1.24 11.66
N PHE A 50 -5.79 -1.04 10.37
CA PHE A 50 -4.81 -0.75 9.32
C PHE A 50 -4.32 0.69 9.39
N LEU A 51 -5.20 1.65 9.64
CA LEU A 51 -4.83 3.06 9.81
C LEU A 51 -3.94 3.26 11.05
N ASN A 52 -4.15 2.50 12.12
CA ASN A 52 -3.29 2.51 13.30
C ASN A 52 -1.85 2.10 12.98
N ARG A 53 -1.62 1.18 12.04
CA ARG A 53 -0.27 0.82 11.55
C ARG A 53 0.34 1.91 10.69
N ARG A 54 -0.48 2.71 9.99
CA ARG A 54 -0.04 3.78 9.12
C ARG A 54 0.20 5.13 9.83
N LYS A 55 -0.58 5.46 10.88
CA LYS A 55 -0.60 6.79 11.50
C LYS A 55 0.79 7.33 11.85
N PRO A 56 1.00 8.66 11.84
CA PRO A 56 2.29 9.26 12.19
C PRO A 56 2.60 9.11 13.69
N GLY A 57 3.88 9.27 14.06
CA GLY A 57 4.30 9.31 15.47
C GLY A 57 4.41 7.95 16.16
N GLN A 58 4.61 6.86 15.40
CA GLN A 58 4.72 5.50 15.94
C GLN A 58 6.12 5.15 16.46
N SER A 59 7.14 5.84 15.99
CA SER A 59 8.53 5.63 16.41
C SER A 59 9.32 6.92 16.40
N LYS A 60 10.51 6.92 17.02
CA LYS A 60 11.46 8.04 16.99
C LYS A 60 11.95 8.41 15.57
N TYR A 61 11.78 7.50 14.61
CA TYR A 61 12.19 7.66 13.21
C TYR A 61 11.11 8.28 12.31
N THR A 62 9.92 8.49 12.83
CA THR A 62 8.80 9.08 12.10
C THR A 62 8.59 10.54 12.50
N THR A 63 7.75 11.25 11.75
CA THR A 63 7.40 12.64 12.09
C THR A 63 6.88 12.75 13.53
N PRO A 64 7.21 13.83 14.27
CA PRO A 64 6.69 14.07 15.63
C PRO A 64 5.19 14.41 15.66
N ARG A 65 4.57 14.63 14.51
CA ARG A 65 3.13 14.86 14.39
C ARG A 65 2.37 13.66 14.96
N LYS A 66 1.38 13.91 15.80
CA LYS A 66 0.50 12.88 16.35
C LYS A 66 -0.91 13.10 15.85
N GLU A 67 -1.46 12.11 15.19
CA GLU A 67 -2.83 12.07 14.71
C GLU A 67 -3.43 10.71 15.05
N ASP A 68 -4.68 10.68 15.45
CA ASP A 68 -5.37 9.42 15.73
C ASP A 68 -5.80 8.73 14.43
N ASP A 69 -5.87 9.49 13.33
CA ASP A 69 -6.35 9.07 12.01
C ASP A 69 -7.67 8.27 12.11
N ARG A 70 -8.58 8.76 12.96
CA ARG A 70 -9.86 8.09 13.21
C ARG A 70 -10.75 8.19 11.98
N VAL A 71 -11.11 7.04 11.44
CA VAL A 71 -11.98 6.94 10.28
C VAL A 71 -13.45 7.00 10.67
N SER A 72 -14.26 7.60 9.80
CA SER A 72 -15.72 7.54 9.84
C SER A 72 -16.24 7.04 8.50
N ILE A 73 -17.14 6.07 8.52
CA ILE A 73 -17.85 5.60 7.33
C ILE A 73 -19.11 6.48 7.16
N LEU A 74 -19.24 7.10 5.99
CA LEU A 74 -20.34 8.04 5.71
C LEU A 74 -21.44 7.42 4.86
N SER A 75 -21.17 6.37 4.09
CA SER A 75 -22.14 5.68 3.22
C SER A 75 -21.71 4.26 2.90
N GLY A 76 -22.62 3.49 2.31
CA GLY A 76 -22.33 2.15 1.77
C GLY A 76 -22.33 1.03 2.80
N VAL A 77 -22.67 1.32 4.07
CA VAL A 77 -22.79 0.32 5.16
C VAL A 77 -24.12 0.54 5.89
N PHE A 78 -24.83 -0.54 6.16
CA PHE A 78 -26.06 -0.55 6.94
C PHE A 78 -26.06 -1.78 7.86
N GLU A 79 -26.36 -1.61 9.13
CA GLU A 79 -26.36 -2.65 10.16
C GLU A 79 -25.08 -3.51 10.15
N GLY A 80 -23.92 -2.85 9.97
CA GLY A 80 -22.61 -3.52 9.97
C GLY A 80 -22.31 -4.35 8.73
N LYS A 81 -23.04 -4.15 7.63
CA LYS A 81 -22.82 -4.84 6.35
C LYS A 81 -22.78 -3.86 5.19
N THR A 82 -21.95 -4.15 4.20
CA THR A 82 -21.90 -3.40 2.95
C THR A 82 -23.20 -3.53 2.19
N THR A 83 -23.64 -2.45 1.53
CA THR A 83 -24.91 -2.40 0.78
C THR A 83 -24.75 -2.64 -0.72
N GLY A 84 -23.50 -2.72 -1.23
CA GLY A 84 -23.23 -2.78 -2.68
C GLY A 84 -23.24 -1.40 -3.36
N THR A 85 -23.44 -0.33 -2.60
CA THR A 85 -23.35 1.05 -3.09
C THR A 85 -21.99 1.65 -2.69
N PRO A 86 -21.57 2.80 -3.26
CA PRO A 86 -20.29 3.41 -2.93
C PRO A 86 -20.09 3.64 -1.43
N ILE A 87 -18.94 3.18 -0.92
CA ILE A 87 -18.52 3.36 0.47
C ILE A 87 -17.66 4.61 0.54
N SER A 88 -18.15 5.65 1.23
CA SER A 88 -17.39 6.87 1.49
C SER A 88 -16.84 6.86 2.91
N MET A 89 -15.56 7.18 3.03
CA MET A 89 -14.86 7.23 4.31
C MET A 89 -14.06 8.53 4.42
N VAL A 90 -13.95 9.05 5.64
CA VAL A 90 -13.20 10.29 5.94
C VAL A 90 -12.39 10.15 7.22
N VAL A 91 -11.22 10.78 7.21
CA VAL A 91 -10.38 11.05 8.39
C VAL A 91 -10.17 12.55 8.49
N TYR A 92 -10.63 13.16 9.59
CA TYR A 92 -10.47 14.59 9.82
C TYR A 92 -9.09 14.92 10.36
N ASN A 93 -8.49 16.01 9.87
CA ASN A 93 -7.22 16.54 10.38
C ASN A 93 -7.47 17.29 11.70
N LYS A 94 -6.68 17.02 12.74
CA LYS A 94 -6.82 17.66 14.05
C LYS A 94 -5.68 18.62 14.40
N THR A 95 -4.47 18.35 13.91
CA THR A 95 -3.25 19.04 14.35
C THR A 95 -2.46 19.70 13.22
N GLN A 96 -3.16 20.20 12.22
CA GLN A 96 -2.54 20.93 11.13
C GLN A 96 -2.00 22.29 11.59
N ARG A 97 -0.73 22.61 11.26
CA ARG A 97 -0.08 23.89 11.53
C ARG A 97 0.27 24.57 10.23
N SER A 98 -0.66 25.32 9.66
CA SER A 98 -0.48 25.98 8.35
C SER A 98 0.57 27.11 8.40
N ALA A 99 0.80 27.70 9.57
CA ALA A 99 1.78 28.78 9.75
C ALA A 99 3.24 28.35 9.52
N ASP A 100 3.57 27.07 9.73
CA ASP A 100 4.93 26.54 9.58
C ASP A 100 5.39 26.47 8.10
N TYR A 101 4.52 26.79 7.15
CA TYR A 101 4.79 26.66 5.71
C TYR A 101 4.87 27.98 4.95
N SER A 102 4.80 29.13 5.64
CA SER A 102 4.80 30.45 4.98
C SER A 102 6.07 30.73 4.18
N GLU A 103 7.24 30.27 4.66
CA GLU A 103 8.51 30.44 3.95
C GLU A 103 8.59 29.56 2.69
N ILE A 104 7.97 28.39 2.71
CA ILE A 104 7.97 27.44 1.60
C ILE A 104 7.17 27.95 0.40
N ALA A 105 6.30 28.93 0.59
CA ALA A 105 5.57 29.57 -0.51
C ALA A 105 6.50 30.19 -1.55
N GLY A 106 7.69 30.67 -1.14
CA GLY A 106 8.62 31.36 -1.99
C GLY A 106 9.67 30.51 -2.71
N TYR A 107 9.72 29.18 -2.46
CA TYR A 107 10.70 28.29 -3.10
C TYR A 107 10.18 26.87 -3.32
N TYR A 108 10.88 26.11 -4.13
CA TYR A 108 10.56 24.71 -4.41
C TYR A 108 11.45 23.77 -3.60
N ARG A 109 10.84 22.83 -2.89
CA ARG A 109 11.57 21.83 -2.10
C ARG A 109 12.16 20.75 -3.01
N PRO A 110 13.45 20.43 -2.91
CA PRO A 110 14.04 19.31 -3.65
C PRO A 110 13.31 18.00 -3.31
N GLY A 111 13.07 17.16 -4.34
CA GLY A 111 12.40 15.88 -4.18
C GLY A 111 10.89 15.93 -3.94
N HIS A 112 10.27 17.12 -3.95
CA HIS A 112 8.83 17.33 -3.83
C HIS A 112 8.22 17.73 -5.18
N ALA A 113 6.89 17.63 -5.28
CA ALA A 113 6.16 17.96 -6.50
C ALA A 113 5.85 19.47 -6.65
N ASP A 114 6.47 20.33 -5.86
CA ASP A 114 6.15 21.76 -5.78
C ASP A 114 6.24 22.43 -7.16
N TYR A 115 7.38 22.31 -7.82
CA TYR A 115 7.63 22.90 -9.15
C TYR A 115 6.66 22.34 -10.20
N THR A 116 6.50 21.03 -10.24
CA THR A 116 5.67 20.38 -11.25
C THR A 116 4.17 20.66 -11.09
N PHE A 117 3.70 20.97 -9.87
CA PHE A 117 2.33 21.40 -9.64
C PHE A 117 2.12 22.83 -10.16
N ASP A 118 3.04 23.75 -9.90
CA ASP A 118 2.96 25.11 -10.43
C ASP A 118 3.00 25.10 -11.97
N GLU A 119 3.91 24.35 -12.59
CA GLU A 119 3.98 24.22 -14.06
C GLU A 119 2.71 23.62 -14.66
N LYS A 120 2.12 22.62 -14.00
CA LYS A 120 0.96 21.93 -14.53
C LYS A 120 -0.35 22.68 -14.31
N TYR A 121 -0.54 23.26 -13.13
CA TYR A 121 -1.80 23.85 -12.71
C TYR A 121 -1.77 25.36 -12.60
N GLY A 122 -0.58 26.00 -12.70
CA GLY A 122 -0.38 27.44 -12.52
C GLY A 122 -0.55 27.91 -11.08
N PHE A 123 -0.77 26.97 -10.15
CA PHE A 123 -1.04 27.24 -8.74
C PHE A 123 -0.85 25.97 -7.90
N ARG A 124 -0.32 26.10 -6.69
CA ARG A 124 -0.17 24.97 -5.75
C ARG A 124 -0.64 25.33 -4.34
N ASP A 125 -1.09 24.35 -3.59
CA ASP A 125 -1.14 24.45 -2.14
C ASP A 125 0.25 24.10 -1.57
N TYR A 126 1.00 25.12 -1.13
CA TYR A 126 2.33 24.94 -0.55
C TYR A 126 2.30 24.35 0.86
N ARG A 127 1.15 24.30 1.52
CA ARG A 127 0.98 23.81 2.90
C ARG A 127 1.09 22.29 2.93
N GLY A 128 2.23 21.76 3.37
CA GLY A 128 2.44 20.34 3.54
C GLY A 128 2.43 19.49 2.27
N GLY A 129 2.41 20.13 1.08
CA GLY A 129 2.44 19.45 -0.22
C GLY A 129 1.09 19.02 -0.78
N GLY A 130 -0.03 19.45 -0.18
CA GLY A 130 -1.38 19.19 -0.69
C GLY A 130 -1.64 17.71 -0.99
N ARG A 131 -2.00 17.41 -2.23
CA ARG A 131 -2.25 16.04 -2.73
C ARG A 131 -1.00 15.18 -2.89
N SER A 132 0.20 15.77 -2.94
CA SER A 132 1.48 15.03 -2.99
C SER A 132 2.01 14.64 -1.61
N SER A 133 1.30 14.99 -0.53
CA SER A 133 1.66 14.62 0.84
C SER A 133 1.51 13.12 1.08
N GLY A 134 2.42 12.53 1.90
CA GLY A 134 2.31 11.15 2.35
C GLY A 134 1.01 10.84 3.13
N ARG A 135 0.28 11.85 3.61
CA ARG A 135 -1.04 11.65 4.22
C ARG A 135 -2.11 11.16 3.23
N GLU A 136 -1.91 11.36 1.92
CA GLU A 136 -2.79 10.82 0.88
C GLU A 136 -2.97 9.30 1.02
N THR A 137 -1.97 8.61 1.53
CA THR A 137 -2.01 7.16 1.78
C THR A 137 -3.09 6.71 2.78
N ILE A 138 -3.67 7.62 3.58
CA ILE A 138 -4.85 7.33 4.42
C ILE A 138 -5.97 6.71 3.58
N GLY A 139 -6.30 7.33 2.45
CA GLY A 139 -7.35 6.84 1.55
C GLY A 139 -7.02 5.47 0.96
N ARG A 140 -5.75 5.25 0.58
CA ARG A 140 -5.29 3.94 0.06
C ARG A 140 -5.38 2.84 1.10
N VAL A 141 -4.96 3.11 2.32
CA VAL A 141 -5.01 2.14 3.43
C VAL A 141 -6.44 1.83 3.82
N ALA A 142 -7.33 2.83 3.87
CA ALA A 142 -8.74 2.62 4.17
C ALA A 142 -9.43 1.77 3.09
N ALA A 143 -9.18 2.04 1.80
CA ALA A 143 -9.68 1.22 0.70
C ALA A 143 -9.08 -0.19 0.73
N GLY A 144 -7.78 -0.30 1.01
CA GLY A 144 -7.07 -1.58 1.15
C GLY A 144 -7.63 -2.45 2.26
N ALA A 145 -8.08 -1.88 3.37
CA ALA A 145 -8.72 -2.62 4.45
C ALA A 145 -10.01 -3.34 4.00
N ILE A 146 -10.83 -2.68 3.16
CA ILE A 146 -12.01 -3.30 2.55
C ILE A 146 -11.58 -4.41 1.59
N ALA A 147 -10.57 -4.15 0.75
CA ALA A 147 -10.08 -5.14 -0.20
C ALA A 147 -9.53 -6.39 0.51
N VAL A 148 -8.80 -6.24 1.62
CA VAL A 148 -8.31 -7.38 2.42
C VAL A 148 -9.46 -8.24 2.91
N LYS A 149 -10.55 -7.67 3.43
CA LYS A 149 -11.71 -8.47 3.86
C LYS A 149 -12.32 -9.29 2.72
N ILE A 150 -12.42 -8.71 1.53
CA ILE A 150 -12.93 -9.42 0.35
C ILE A 150 -11.98 -10.54 -0.06
N LEU A 151 -10.67 -10.28 -0.05
CA LEU A 151 -9.66 -11.27 -0.40
C LEU A 151 -9.61 -12.43 0.61
N GLU A 152 -9.74 -12.14 1.90
CA GLU A 152 -9.82 -13.16 2.96
C GLU A 152 -11.00 -14.11 2.77
N GLU A 153 -12.18 -13.59 2.38
CA GLU A 153 -13.35 -14.44 2.05
C GLU A 153 -13.10 -15.34 0.82
N LEU A 154 -12.20 -14.94 -0.06
CA LEU A 154 -11.76 -15.72 -1.22
C LEU A 154 -10.60 -16.67 -0.88
N GLY A 155 -10.11 -16.68 0.36
CA GLY A 155 -8.96 -17.47 0.80
C GLY A 155 -7.62 -16.93 0.32
N ILE A 156 -7.58 -15.66 -0.09
CA ILE A 156 -6.37 -14.97 -0.55
C ILE A 156 -5.80 -14.14 0.59
N ASN A 157 -4.51 -14.35 0.89
CA ASN A 157 -3.81 -13.60 1.92
C ASN A 157 -2.72 -12.74 1.29
N VAL A 158 -2.59 -11.51 1.79
CA VAL A 158 -1.59 -10.53 1.37
C VAL A 158 -0.74 -10.16 2.58
N CYS A 159 0.56 -10.33 2.48
CA CYS A 159 1.51 -9.97 3.52
C CYS A 159 2.64 -9.12 2.93
N ALA A 160 2.97 -8.01 3.58
CA ALA A 160 4.07 -7.14 3.17
C ALA A 160 4.99 -6.83 4.34
N TYR A 161 6.29 -6.80 4.08
CA TYR A 161 7.33 -6.54 5.06
C TYR A 161 8.53 -5.83 4.41
N SER A 162 9.38 -5.23 5.24
CA SER A 162 10.63 -4.65 4.77
C SER A 162 11.69 -5.74 4.62
N SER A 163 12.14 -6.00 3.39
CA SER A 163 13.19 -6.98 3.11
C SER A 163 14.60 -6.36 3.10
N ARG A 164 14.69 -5.03 2.88
CA ARG A 164 15.97 -4.31 2.89
C ARG A 164 15.80 -2.88 3.31
N ILE A 165 16.67 -2.36 4.18
CA ILE A 165 16.73 -0.94 4.54
C ILE A 165 18.19 -0.51 4.65
N GLY A 166 18.57 0.61 4.00
CA GLY A 166 19.91 1.18 4.08
C GLY A 166 21.04 0.24 3.65
N GLY A 167 20.74 -0.73 2.77
CA GLY A 167 21.71 -1.76 2.33
C GLY A 167 21.75 -3.01 3.21
N ILE A 168 21.04 -3.03 4.34
CA ILE A 168 20.93 -4.19 5.25
C ILE A 168 19.74 -5.04 4.79
N ASN A 169 20.03 -6.28 4.37
CA ASN A 169 19.02 -7.25 3.94
C ASN A 169 18.58 -8.13 5.12
N ILE A 170 17.37 -8.68 5.04
CA ILE A 170 16.97 -9.80 5.90
C ILE A 170 17.74 -11.08 5.50
N ASP A 171 17.90 -11.99 6.44
CA ASP A 171 18.29 -13.37 6.18
C ASP A 171 17.05 -14.24 6.22
N TYR A 172 16.69 -14.84 5.09
CA TYR A 172 15.50 -15.71 5.00
C TYR A 172 15.61 -16.98 5.85
N ASN A 173 16.81 -17.36 6.34
CA ASN A 173 16.94 -18.43 7.33
C ASN A 173 16.47 -18.02 8.74
N ASN A 174 16.39 -16.71 9.00
CA ASN A 174 15.90 -16.12 10.26
C ASN A 174 14.51 -15.51 10.12
N PHE A 175 13.78 -15.86 9.07
CA PHE A 175 12.50 -15.24 8.72
C PHE A 175 11.39 -15.68 9.67
N ASP A 176 10.81 -14.73 10.42
CA ASP A 176 9.60 -14.89 11.21
C ASP A 176 8.72 -13.64 11.04
N LEU A 177 7.54 -13.81 10.44
CA LEU A 177 6.58 -12.72 10.22
C LEU A 177 6.11 -12.04 11.53
N LYS A 178 6.15 -12.74 12.66
CA LYS A 178 5.77 -12.16 13.96
C LYS A 178 6.73 -11.06 14.40
N GLU A 179 7.98 -11.12 13.95
CA GLU A 179 8.97 -10.10 14.24
C GLU A 179 8.65 -8.74 13.58
N CYS A 180 7.84 -8.72 12.51
CA CYS A 180 7.41 -7.47 11.88
C CYS A 180 6.66 -6.54 12.84
N ASP A 181 5.90 -7.09 13.79
CA ASP A 181 5.15 -6.28 14.77
C ASP A 181 6.01 -5.88 15.99
N ASN A 182 7.21 -6.48 16.15
CA ASN A 182 8.11 -6.26 17.28
C ASN A 182 9.17 -5.18 17.04
N ASN A 183 9.28 -4.65 15.81
CA ASN A 183 10.26 -3.62 15.47
C ASN A 183 9.66 -2.48 14.64
N ALA A 184 10.31 -1.32 14.71
CA ALA A 184 9.83 -0.09 14.06
C ALA A 184 9.92 -0.12 12.52
N PHE A 185 10.56 -1.12 11.93
CA PHE A 185 10.87 -1.21 10.51
C PHE A 185 10.05 -2.27 9.78
N ASN A 186 9.18 -3.00 10.50
CA ASN A 186 8.39 -4.13 9.98
C ASN A 186 9.26 -5.17 9.26
N MET A 187 10.42 -5.51 9.83
CA MET A 187 11.32 -6.51 9.29
C MET A 187 11.05 -7.88 9.95
N PRO A 188 10.97 -8.97 9.16
CA PRO A 188 10.75 -10.32 9.69
C PRO A 188 12.01 -11.02 10.22
N ASP A 189 13.12 -10.31 10.33
CA ASP A 189 14.40 -10.77 10.88
C ASP A 189 14.85 -9.82 11.98
N SER A 190 14.82 -10.28 13.23
CA SER A 190 15.18 -9.47 14.40
C SER A 190 16.65 -9.00 14.39
N ASN A 191 17.57 -9.81 13.84
CA ASN A 191 18.98 -9.44 13.73
C ASN A 191 19.18 -8.30 12.71
N ALA A 192 18.52 -8.40 11.56
CA ALA A 192 18.55 -7.34 10.56
C ALA A 192 17.88 -6.07 11.11
N ALA A 193 16.75 -6.20 11.82
CA ALA A 193 16.05 -5.07 12.45
C ALA A 193 16.96 -4.32 13.44
N MET A 194 17.71 -5.02 14.29
CA MET A 194 18.68 -4.39 15.21
C MET A 194 19.80 -3.65 14.47
N GLN A 195 20.30 -4.20 13.36
CA GLN A 195 21.32 -3.53 12.55
C GLN A 195 20.75 -2.26 11.89
N VAL A 196 19.51 -2.35 11.36
CA VAL A 196 18.81 -1.20 10.78
C VAL A 196 18.55 -0.14 11.85
N GLU A 197 18.19 -0.51 13.07
CA GLU A 197 17.98 0.44 14.16
C GLU A 197 19.25 1.26 14.45
N LYS A 198 20.40 0.60 14.55
CA LYS A 198 21.70 1.26 14.75
C LYS A 198 22.04 2.19 13.57
N TYR A 199 21.77 1.75 12.34
CA TYR A 199 22.01 2.55 11.13
C TYR A 199 21.10 3.77 11.11
N ALA A 200 19.81 3.60 11.42
CA ALA A 200 18.82 4.65 11.48
C ALA A 200 19.13 5.72 12.54
N ASP A 201 19.66 5.31 13.71
CA ASP A 201 20.11 6.24 14.75
C ASP A 201 21.28 7.12 14.27
N GLY A 202 22.15 6.57 13.42
CA GLY A 202 23.20 7.35 12.74
C GLY A 202 22.58 8.37 11.77
N LYS A 203 21.69 7.95 10.90
CA LYS A 203 21.04 8.82 9.91
C LYS A 203 20.18 9.91 10.55
N LEU A 204 19.52 9.61 11.65
CA LEU A 204 18.76 10.60 12.41
C LEU A 204 19.66 11.74 12.95
N LYS A 205 20.89 11.42 13.42
CA LYS A 205 21.87 12.43 13.87
C LYS A 205 22.39 13.25 12.70
N GLU A 206 22.54 12.65 11.54
CA GLU A 206 22.95 13.32 10.28
C GLU A 206 21.81 14.12 9.63
N GLN A 207 20.59 14.03 10.15
CA GLN A 207 19.37 14.61 9.54
C GLN A 207 19.15 14.11 8.11
N ASP A 208 19.44 12.85 7.86
CA ASP A 208 19.35 12.21 6.55
C ASP A 208 18.27 11.10 6.55
N SER A 209 17.93 10.59 5.38
CA SER A 209 16.93 9.55 5.17
C SER A 209 17.51 8.26 4.62
N MET A 210 16.75 7.19 4.64
CA MET A 210 17.13 5.86 4.18
C MET A 210 16.16 5.40 3.10
N GLY A 211 16.69 4.70 2.10
CA GLY A 211 15.89 3.93 1.16
C GLY A 211 15.68 2.49 1.64
N GLY A 212 14.76 1.79 0.98
CA GLY A 212 14.49 0.40 1.31
C GLY A 212 13.71 -0.34 0.23
N ILE A 213 13.52 -1.63 0.44
CA ILE A 213 12.71 -2.52 -0.38
C ILE A 213 11.63 -3.12 0.51
N ILE A 214 10.39 -3.03 0.04
CA ILE A 214 9.24 -3.72 0.62
C ILE A 214 8.96 -4.91 -0.26
N GLU A 215 8.86 -6.08 0.34
CA GLU A 215 8.42 -7.30 -0.34
C GLU A 215 6.99 -7.60 0.05
N CYS A 216 6.20 -8.04 -0.92
CA CYS A 216 4.80 -8.40 -0.72
C CYS A 216 4.57 -9.81 -1.25
N VAL A 217 4.05 -10.68 -0.40
CA VAL A 217 3.71 -12.05 -0.74
C VAL A 217 2.20 -12.22 -0.74
N VAL A 218 1.68 -12.74 -1.85
CA VAL A 218 0.26 -13.08 -2.00
C VAL A 218 0.13 -14.58 -2.10
N THR A 219 -0.69 -15.17 -1.22
CA THR A 219 -0.97 -16.61 -1.23
C THR A 219 -2.45 -16.88 -1.43
N GLY A 220 -2.79 -18.06 -1.94
CA GLY A 220 -4.18 -18.45 -2.20
C GLY A 220 -4.76 -17.89 -3.51
N MET A 221 -3.96 -17.17 -4.31
CA MET A 221 -4.41 -16.62 -5.59
C MET A 221 -4.74 -17.74 -6.56
N MET A 222 -5.90 -17.64 -7.21
CA MET A 222 -6.29 -18.57 -8.29
C MET A 222 -5.62 -18.19 -9.61
N ALA A 223 -5.40 -19.17 -10.47
CA ALA A 223 -4.93 -18.91 -11.82
C ALA A 223 -6.00 -18.21 -12.68
N GLY A 224 -5.57 -17.42 -13.67
CA GLY A 224 -6.46 -16.78 -14.65
C GLY A 224 -6.92 -15.37 -14.24
N VAL A 225 -6.19 -14.72 -13.35
CA VAL A 225 -6.41 -13.31 -12.98
C VAL A 225 -5.65 -12.38 -13.92
N GLY A 226 -6.28 -11.24 -14.29
CA GLY A 226 -5.76 -10.30 -15.29
C GLY A 226 -6.15 -10.66 -16.71
N ASP A 227 -6.00 -9.69 -17.61
CA ASP A 227 -6.35 -9.83 -19.03
C ASP A 227 -5.17 -9.44 -19.94
N PRO A 228 -4.89 -10.21 -20.99
CA PRO A 228 -3.92 -9.82 -22.00
C PRO A 228 -4.52 -8.65 -22.84
N VAL A 229 -3.74 -7.74 -23.33
CA VAL A 229 -2.28 -7.62 -23.33
C VAL A 229 -1.84 -6.61 -22.26
N PHE A 230 -2.63 -5.55 -22.03
CA PHE A 230 -2.29 -4.38 -21.21
C PHE A 230 -2.83 -4.44 -19.78
N GLU A 231 -3.79 -5.32 -19.52
CA GLU A 231 -4.44 -5.48 -18.20
C GLU A 231 -3.95 -6.75 -17.47
N LYS A 232 -2.72 -7.19 -17.75
CA LYS A 232 -2.08 -8.28 -17.01
C LYS A 232 -1.96 -7.90 -15.53
N LEU A 233 -1.99 -8.90 -14.65
CA LEU A 233 -1.92 -8.68 -13.21
C LEU A 233 -0.63 -7.92 -12.81
N ASP A 234 0.52 -8.31 -13.35
CA ASP A 234 1.81 -7.66 -13.10
C ASP A 234 1.81 -6.18 -13.54
N ALA A 235 1.23 -5.88 -14.70
CA ALA A 235 1.11 -4.53 -15.23
C ALA A 235 0.21 -3.64 -14.32
N ASN A 236 -0.91 -4.19 -13.86
CA ASN A 236 -1.81 -3.48 -12.95
C ASN A 236 -1.20 -3.29 -11.57
N LEU A 237 -0.49 -4.30 -11.04
CA LEU A 237 0.26 -4.17 -9.79
C LEU A 237 1.35 -3.10 -9.90
N ALA A 238 2.13 -3.11 -10.98
CA ALA A 238 3.15 -2.08 -11.24
C ALA A 238 2.54 -0.68 -11.26
N LYS A 239 1.43 -0.47 -11.98
CA LYS A 239 0.71 0.81 -12.02
C LYS A 239 0.24 1.25 -10.63
N ALA A 240 -0.34 0.34 -9.85
CA ALA A 240 -0.82 0.64 -8.51
C ALA A 240 0.31 0.99 -7.55
N ILE A 241 1.36 0.18 -7.50
CA ILE A 241 2.53 0.37 -6.62
C ILE A 241 3.31 1.63 -7.00
N MET A 242 3.59 1.85 -8.30
CA MET A 242 4.29 3.05 -8.78
C MET A 242 3.50 4.35 -8.56
N SER A 243 2.20 4.28 -8.31
CA SER A 243 1.37 5.43 -7.95
C SER A 243 1.52 5.86 -6.48
N ILE A 244 2.17 5.07 -5.63
CA ILE A 244 2.46 5.41 -4.24
C ILE A 244 3.64 6.39 -4.21
N GLY A 245 3.51 7.47 -3.45
CA GLY A 245 4.60 8.45 -3.32
C GLY A 245 5.90 7.82 -2.82
N ALA A 246 7.02 8.29 -3.33
CA ALA A 246 8.39 7.83 -3.06
C ALA A 246 8.76 6.42 -3.61
N VAL A 247 7.85 5.66 -4.16
CA VAL A 247 8.19 4.41 -4.87
C VAL A 247 8.94 4.74 -6.16
N LYS A 248 10.03 4.01 -6.43
CA LYS A 248 10.93 4.23 -7.58
C LYS A 248 11.13 2.99 -8.44
N GLY A 249 10.69 1.84 -7.99
CA GLY A 249 10.80 0.60 -8.75
C GLY A 249 9.75 -0.41 -8.31
N PHE A 250 9.43 -1.32 -9.21
CA PHE A 250 8.56 -2.46 -9.00
C PHE A 250 9.18 -3.67 -9.72
N GLU A 251 9.21 -4.79 -9.04
CA GLU A 251 9.65 -6.08 -9.56
C GLU A 251 8.61 -7.14 -9.22
N ILE A 252 8.58 -8.21 -10.01
CA ILE A 252 7.75 -9.38 -9.77
C ILE A 252 8.57 -10.65 -10.02
N GLY A 253 8.37 -11.69 -9.22
CA GLY A 253 9.20 -12.89 -9.25
C GLY A 253 10.66 -12.55 -8.92
N ASP A 254 11.59 -13.03 -9.73
CA ASP A 254 13.03 -12.72 -9.58
C ASP A 254 13.39 -11.30 -10.03
N GLY A 255 12.45 -10.57 -10.65
CA GLY A 255 12.66 -9.19 -11.06
C GLY A 255 13.89 -9.01 -11.94
N PHE A 256 14.74 -8.03 -11.59
CA PHE A 256 15.98 -7.76 -12.32
C PHE A 256 17.03 -8.88 -12.19
N ALA A 257 16.97 -9.72 -11.13
CA ALA A 257 17.89 -10.86 -11.00
C ALA A 257 17.69 -11.91 -12.11
N ALA A 258 16.54 -11.91 -12.79
CA ALA A 258 16.32 -12.75 -13.96
C ALA A 258 17.31 -12.48 -15.12
N ALA A 259 17.95 -11.29 -15.16
CA ALA A 259 18.96 -10.95 -16.14
C ALA A 259 20.23 -11.84 -16.03
N ASP A 260 20.51 -12.39 -14.86
CA ASP A 260 21.65 -13.29 -14.58
C ASP A 260 21.27 -14.76 -14.75
N SER A 261 20.01 -15.06 -15.07
CA SER A 261 19.48 -16.41 -15.20
C SER A 261 19.49 -16.90 -16.66
N THR A 262 19.47 -18.21 -16.82
CA THR A 262 19.21 -18.85 -18.12
C THR A 262 17.74 -19.27 -18.21
N GLY A 263 17.20 -19.52 -19.42
CA GLY A 263 15.84 -19.97 -19.58
C GLY A 263 15.52 -21.24 -18.79
N SER A 264 16.46 -22.17 -18.68
CA SER A 264 16.28 -23.43 -17.93
C SER A 264 16.25 -23.21 -16.41
N THR A 265 16.97 -22.23 -15.88
CA THR A 265 16.99 -21.93 -14.45
C THR A 265 15.83 -21.02 -14.03
N ASN A 266 15.35 -20.18 -14.94
CA ASN A 266 14.26 -19.23 -14.68
C ASN A 266 12.86 -19.81 -14.97
N ASN A 267 12.75 -21.02 -15.52
CA ASN A 267 11.47 -21.65 -15.79
C ASN A 267 10.77 -22.08 -14.49
N ASP A 268 9.49 -21.72 -14.37
CA ASP A 268 8.61 -22.21 -13.31
C ASP A 268 7.97 -23.53 -13.74
N SER A 269 8.57 -24.67 -13.36
CA SER A 269 8.04 -25.98 -13.71
C SER A 269 6.76 -26.30 -12.93
N PHE A 270 5.85 -27.04 -13.57
CA PHE A 270 4.62 -27.49 -12.96
C PHE A 270 4.78 -28.82 -12.19
N THR A 271 3.91 -28.99 -11.18
CA THR A 271 3.75 -30.26 -10.46
C THR A 271 2.28 -30.42 -10.07
N ILE A 272 1.94 -31.60 -9.55
CA ILE A 272 0.61 -31.87 -9.00
C ILE A 272 0.73 -31.90 -7.47
N LYS A 273 -0.08 -31.09 -6.80
CA LYS A 273 -0.24 -31.09 -5.35
C LYS A 273 -1.74 -31.14 -5.04
N ASP A 274 -2.16 -32.11 -4.24
CA ASP A 274 -3.55 -32.31 -3.84
C ASP A 274 -4.52 -32.38 -5.04
N GLY A 275 -4.09 -33.04 -6.13
CA GLY A 275 -4.87 -33.19 -7.37
C GLY A 275 -4.97 -31.93 -8.24
N ARG A 276 -4.25 -30.87 -7.90
CA ARG A 276 -4.22 -29.60 -8.66
C ARG A 276 -2.84 -29.35 -9.26
N ILE A 277 -2.83 -28.74 -10.44
CA ILE A 277 -1.59 -28.26 -11.08
C ILE A 277 -1.13 -27.02 -10.31
N VAL A 278 0.12 -27.03 -9.85
CA VAL A 278 0.76 -25.89 -9.18
C VAL A 278 2.17 -25.68 -9.75
N LYS A 279 2.69 -24.49 -9.65
CA LYS A 279 4.10 -24.19 -9.96
C LYS A 279 4.99 -24.61 -8.78
N LYS A 280 6.23 -25.03 -9.06
CA LYS A 280 7.24 -25.36 -8.05
C LYS A 280 7.96 -24.11 -7.55
N THR A 281 8.11 -23.12 -8.40
CA THR A 281 8.85 -21.89 -8.15
C THR A 281 8.02 -20.69 -8.64
N ASN A 282 8.47 -19.50 -8.38
CA ASN A 282 7.82 -18.26 -8.81
C ASN A 282 8.82 -17.25 -9.40
N HIS A 283 9.77 -17.74 -10.20
CA HIS A 283 10.80 -16.90 -10.83
C HIS A 283 10.18 -15.85 -11.77
N SER A 284 9.17 -16.24 -12.53
CA SER A 284 8.48 -15.35 -13.48
C SER A 284 7.42 -14.46 -12.82
N GLY A 285 7.07 -14.70 -11.55
CA GLY A 285 6.13 -13.86 -10.81
C GLY A 285 4.65 -14.05 -11.16
N GLY A 286 4.29 -14.96 -12.01
CA GLY A 286 2.90 -15.11 -12.44
C GLY A 286 2.47 -16.49 -12.84
#